data_e29711b3a2c92231270c63af671485a8
#
_entry.id   e29711b3a2c92231270c63af671485a8
#
_cell.length_a   1.000
_cell.length_b   1.000
_cell.length_c   1.000
_cell.angle_alpha   90.00
_cell.angle_beta   90.00
_cell.angle_gamma   90.00
#
_symmetry.space_group_name_H-M   'P 1'
#
loop_
_entity.id
_entity.type
_entity.pdbx_description
1 polymer ?
#
loop_
_entity_poly.entity_id
_entity_poly.type
_entity_poly.pdbx_seq_one_letter_code
_entity_poly.pdbx_strand_id
1 'polypeptide(L)'
;MVGFVRYRRSRISLSAPEETPKLDRSGGYTASSGITFSSSDTAEKLPTVGDDAEIPRDSRKRTIADVQLPEPEVVTEPEVVAEAPEAVAEPEVVAEPEPTAAPEPEAAPEPEAAPEPEPAPEVAPRDEIAPTAGRLERLRGRLAKSQTTLGRSMLGLLGGGDLDEDSWETIEDTLLIADLGPVATESVVTALRSRMAEANVRTEADARAVLREVLIKELRTDLDRSIKALPHADKPSVLLVVGVNGAGKTTTVGKLARVLVADGRRVVLGAADTFRAAAADQLQSWGARVGADIVRGPEGADPASVAFDAVDKGIAAGADVVVVDTAGRLHTKTGLMDELGKVKRVVEKRAKVDEVLLVLDATIGQNSLPQARVFAEVVDITGVVLTKLDGTAKGGIVFRVQQELGVPVKLVGLGEGPDDLAPFEPAAFVDALLG
;
A
#
# COMPACT_ATOMS: atom_id res chain seq x y z
N MET A 1 -51.10 3.89 74.90
CA MET A 1 -50.40 2.89 74.10
C MET A 1 -50.32 3.42 72.64
N VAL A 2 -49.17 3.91 72.28
CA VAL A 2 -48.97 4.61 70.98
C VAL A 2 -48.37 3.61 69.99
N GLY A 3 -49.12 3.30 68.93
CA GLY A 3 -48.67 2.41 67.86
C GLY A 3 -47.91 3.17 66.74
N PHE A 4 -46.70 2.90 66.60
CA PHE A 4 -45.83 3.47 65.56
C PHE A 4 -46.02 2.71 64.23
N VAL A 5 -46.69 3.31 63.25
CA VAL A 5 -46.77 2.79 61.87
C VAL A 5 -45.51 3.21 61.10
N ARG A 6 -44.66 2.25 60.82
CA ARG A 6 -43.48 2.46 59.95
C ARG A 6 -43.91 2.51 58.48
N TYR A 7 -43.88 3.66 57.86
CA TYR A 7 -44.06 3.86 56.42
C TYR A 7 -42.75 3.45 55.69
N ARG A 8 -42.76 2.28 55.05
CA ARG A 8 -41.70 1.89 54.14
C ARG A 8 -41.91 2.67 52.86
N ARG A 9 -41.05 3.67 52.59
CA ARG A 9 -40.89 4.27 51.26
C ARG A 9 -40.19 3.24 50.35
N SER A 10 -40.88 2.66 49.37
CA SER A 10 -40.30 1.94 48.26
C SER A 10 -39.56 2.93 47.37
N ARG A 11 -38.25 2.87 47.36
CA ARG A 11 -37.45 3.55 46.36
C ARG A 11 -37.62 2.80 45.05
N ILE A 12 -38.25 3.42 44.05
CA ILE A 12 -38.23 2.98 42.66
C ILE A 12 -36.81 3.29 42.17
N SER A 13 -35.99 2.27 41.98
CA SER A 13 -34.74 2.35 41.26
C SER A 13 -35.09 2.43 39.77
N LEU A 14 -34.92 3.59 39.16
CA LEU A 14 -34.90 3.71 37.72
C LEU A 14 -33.64 3.03 37.26
N SER A 15 -33.74 1.82 36.66
CA SER A 15 -32.69 1.21 35.93
C SER A 15 -32.25 2.19 34.83
N ALA A 16 -30.98 2.54 34.82
CA ALA A 16 -30.42 3.24 33.70
C ALA A 16 -30.72 2.43 32.42
N PRO A 17 -31.03 3.09 31.28
CA PRO A 17 -31.21 2.37 30.04
C PRO A 17 -29.95 1.56 29.81
N GLU A 18 -30.11 0.27 29.50
CA GLU A 18 -28.99 -0.59 29.00
C GLU A 18 -28.35 0.16 27.86
N GLU A 19 -27.14 0.62 28.10
CA GLU A 19 -26.27 1.07 26.99
C GLU A 19 -26.13 -0.12 26.05
N THR A 20 -26.67 0.02 24.86
CA THR A 20 -26.37 -0.89 23.76
C THR A 20 -24.85 -1.00 23.71
N PRO A 21 -24.27 -2.22 23.72
CA PRO A 21 -22.82 -2.37 23.71
C PRO A 21 -22.29 -1.62 22.49
N LYS A 22 -21.55 -0.54 22.75
CA LYS A 22 -20.76 0.10 21.70
C LYS A 22 -19.84 -0.98 21.20
N LEU A 23 -20.05 -1.41 19.96
CA LEU A 23 -19.11 -2.30 19.27
C LEU A 23 -17.73 -1.70 19.45
N ASP A 24 -16.88 -2.36 20.21
CA ASP A 24 -15.48 -1.98 20.36
C ASP A 24 -14.79 -2.16 19.00
N ARG A 25 -14.67 -1.06 18.28
CA ARG A 25 -14.04 -1.03 16.95
C ARG A 25 -12.51 -0.95 17.03
N SER A 26 -11.94 -0.84 18.23
CA SER A 26 -10.51 -0.67 18.45
C SER A 26 -9.79 -1.95 18.83
N GLY A 27 -10.48 -3.07 19.05
CA GLY A 27 -9.90 -4.34 19.43
C GLY A 27 -8.98 -4.94 18.36
N GLY A 28 -7.86 -5.53 18.79
CA GLY A 28 -6.94 -6.23 17.92
C GLY A 28 -7.64 -7.31 17.10
N TYR A 29 -7.77 -7.08 15.82
CA TYR A 29 -8.37 -8.01 14.88
C TYR A 29 -7.29 -8.92 14.30
N THR A 30 -7.46 -10.21 14.48
CA THR A 30 -6.70 -11.20 13.71
C THR A 30 -7.61 -11.67 12.59
N ALA A 31 -7.30 -11.31 11.37
CA ALA A 31 -8.05 -11.79 10.23
C ALA A 31 -7.88 -13.30 10.13
N SER A 32 -8.97 -14.00 9.86
CA SER A 32 -8.94 -15.44 9.59
C SER A 32 -8.13 -15.79 8.32
N SER A 33 -7.68 -14.77 7.59
CA SER A 33 -6.76 -14.85 6.44
C SER A 33 -5.30 -15.07 6.84
N GLY A 34 -4.93 -15.00 8.13
CA GLY A 34 -3.55 -14.92 8.58
C GLY A 34 -2.96 -13.49 8.51
N ILE A 35 -3.66 -12.54 7.88
CA ILE A 35 -3.27 -11.12 7.91
C ILE A 35 -3.75 -10.53 9.22
N THR A 36 -2.83 -9.96 9.99
CA THR A 36 -3.13 -9.30 11.26
C THR A 36 -3.40 -7.82 11.01
N PHE A 37 -4.50 -7.31 11.54
CA PHE A 37 -4.83 -5.88 11.50
C PHE A 37 -4.62 -5.26 12.88
N SER A 38 -4.14 -4.01 12.91
CA SER A 38 -3.88 -3.27 14.14
C SER A 38 -4.28 -1.80 13.98
N SER A 39 -4.38 -1.08 15.11
CA SER A 39 -4.57 0.37 15.12
C SER A 39 -3.24 1.09 15.18
N SER A 40 -3.15 2.27 14.56
CA SER A 40 -2.01 3.17 14.67
C SER A 40 -1.97 3.96 15.98
N ASP A 41 -3.06 3.90 16.76
CA ASP A 41 -3.21 4.63 18.04
C ASP A 41 -2.49 3.98 19.22
N THR A 42 -1.72 2.92 19.01
CA THR A 42 -0.82 2.41 20.03
C THR A 42 0.20 3.53 20.28
N ALA A 43 -0.10 4.41 21.24
CA ALA A 43 0.82 5.43 21.68
C ALA A 43 2.09 4.72 22.11
N GLU A 44 3.14 4.80 21.30
CA GLU A 44 4.48 4.63 21.81
C GLU A 44 4.59 5.58 23.01
N LYS A 45 4.73 5.02 24.20
CA LYS A 45 5.13 5.81 25.36
C LYS A 45 6.47 6.41 24.97
N LEU A 46 6.43 7.66 24.53
CA LEU A 46 7.64 8.47 24.42
C LEU A 46 8.35 8.33 25.76
N PRO A 47 9.65 8.01 25.78
CA PRO A 47 10.40 8.01 27.01
C PRO A 47 10.24 9.39 27.62
N THR A 48 9.66 9.47 28.82
CA THR A 48 9.63 10.69 29.62
C THR A 48 11.09 11.04 29.88
N VAL A 49 11.56 12.10 29.25
CA VAL A 49 12.83 12.71 29.61
C VAL A 49 12.68 13.13 31.07
N GLY A 50 13.52 12.57 31.93
CA GLY A 50 13.51 12.90 33.35
C GLY A 50 13.71 14.39 33.57
N ASP A 51 13.18 14.91 34.68
CA ASP A 51 13.21 16.34 35.08
C ASP A 51 14.65 16.94 35.26
N ASP A 52 15.70 16.18 34.93
CA ASP A 52 17.11 16.58 35.12
C ASP A 52 17.80 17.07 33.84
N ALA A 53 17.05 17.33 32.74
CA ALA A 53 17.64 17.90 31.54
C ALA A 53 17.84 19.42 31.67
N GLU A 54 18.99 19.84 32.14
CA GLU A 54 19.44 21.24 32.05
C GLU A 54 19.68 21.63 30.59
N ILE A 55 18.93 22.63 30.10
CA ILE A 55 19.15 23.25 28.79
C ILE A 55 20.45 24.02 28.82
N PRO A 56 21.43 23.75 27.94
CA PRO A 56 22.65 24.57 27.89
C PRO A 56 22.32 26.01 27.55
N ARG A 57 22.66 26.92 28.44
CA ARG A 57 22.42 28.38 28.34
C ARG A 57 23.47 29.11 27.50
N ASP A 58 23.90 28.61 26.36
CA ASP A 58 24.80 29.33 25.46
C ASP A 58 24.51 29.07 23.99
N SER A 59 23.36 29.53 23.52
CA SER A 59 23.16 29.83 22.10
C SER A 59 23.11 31.32 21.90
N ARG A 60 24.26 31.96 21.60
CA ARG A 60 24.31 33.32 21.09
C ARG A 60 23.46 33.40 19.83
N LYS A 61 22.40 34.21 19.87
CA LYS A 61 21.64 34.61 18.69
C LYS A 61 22.59 35.25 17.69
N ARG A 62 22.90 34.57 16.60
CA ARG A 62 23.54 35.17 15.43
C ARG A 62 22.46 35.93 14.67
N THR A 63 22.62 37.26 14.56
CA THR A 63 21.87 38.09 13.64
C THR A 63 22.17 37.61 12.21
N ILE A 64 21.11 37.41 11.44
CA ILE A 64 21.20 37.13 10.00
C ILE A 64 21.75 38.37 9.34
N ALA A 65 22.97 38.30 8.81
CA ALA A 65 23.53 39.32 7.95
C ALA A 65 22.86 39.16 6.55
N ASP A 66 22.42 40.27 5.97
CA ASP A 66 21.85 40.32 4.64
C ASP A 66 22.87 39.76 3.62
N VAL A 67 22.49 38.66 2.99
CA VAL A 67 23.21 38.12 1.83
C VAL A 67 22.54 38.74 0.59
N GLN A 68 23.27 39.67 -0.07
CA GLN A 68 22.89 40.15 -1.38
C GLN A 68 23.01 39.00 -2.39
N LEU A 69 21.90 38.66 -3.03
CA LEU A 69 21.88 37.75 -4.18
C LEU A 69 22.49 38.46 -5.37
N PRO A 70 23.33 37.81 -6.18
CA PRO A 70 23.78 38.37 -7.45
C PRO A 70 22.62 38.56 -8.40
N GLU A 71 22.56 39.71 -9.09
CA GLU A 71 21.60 40.01 -10.12
C GLU A 71 21.76 39.04 -11.31
N PRO A 72 20.68 38.58 -11.92
CA PRO A 72 20.75 37.74 -13.12
C PRO A 72 21.27 38.54 -14.31
N GLU A 73 22.34 38.05 -14.94
CA GLU A 73 22.82 38.55 -16.23
C GLU A 73 21.74 38.38 -17.29
N VAL A 74 21.37 39.52 -17.94
CA VAL A 74 20.48 39.57 -19.06
C VAL A 74 21.17 38.94 -20.27
N VAL A 75 20.78 37.73 -20.62
CA VAL A 75 21.16 37.14 -21.91
C VAL A 75 20.28 37.74 -23.00
N THR A 76 20.87 38.54 -23.85
CA THR A 76 20.26 39.08 -25.06
C THR A 76 19.92 37.97 -26.03
N GLU A 77 18.63 37.88 -26.42
CA GLU A 77 18.13 37.03 -27.50
C GLU A 77 18.78 37.41 -28.84
N PRO A 78 19.10 36.44 -29.72
CA PRO A 78 19.43 36.76 -31.11
C PRO A 78 18.16 37.05 -31.92
N GLU A 79 18.25 38.13 -32.63
CA GLU A 79 17.33 38.69 -33.59
C GLU A 79 16.97 37.65 -34.67
N VAL A 80 15.68 37.28 -34.78
CA VAL A 80 15.15 36.48 -35.89
C VAL A 80 14.68 37.44 -36.96
N VAL A 81 15.36 37.40 -38.12
CA VAL A 81 15.03 38.11 -39.32
C VAL A 81 13.66 37.63 -39.84
N ALA A 82 12.74 38.55 -39.97
CA ALA A 82 11.45 38.35 -40.61
C ALA A 82 11.60 38.36 -42.14
N GLU A 83 11.08 37.34 -42.76
CA GLU A 83 10.76 37.38 -44.20
C GLU A 83 9.26 37.05 -44.32
N ALA A 84 8.50 38.08 -44.72
CA ALA A 84 7.13 38.03 -45.18
C ALA A 84 7.12 38.47 -46.66
N PRO A 85 6.02 38.50 -47.32
CA PRO A 85 5.02 37.52 -47.69
C PRO A 85 4.73 37.57 -49.20
N GLU A 86 3.94 36.70 -49.73
CA GLU A 86 3.19 36.99 -50.96
C GLU A 86 1.72 36.56 -50.83
N ALA A 87 0.90 37.57 -51.00
CA ALA A 87 -0.54 37.51 -51.10
C ALA A 87 -0.95 37.09 -52.52
N VAL A 88 -2.20 36.74 -52.68
CA VAL A 88 -3.17 36.86 -53.80
C VAL A 88 -4.10 35.63 -53.73
N ALA A 89 -5.40 35.66 -53.76
CA ALA A 89 -6.44 36.64 -54.02
C ALA A 89 -7.78 36.06 -53.49
N GLU A 90 -8.64 36.95 -53.02
CA GLU A 90 -10.10 36.85 -53.15
C GLU A 90 -10.49 37.17 -54.61
N PRO A 91 -11.73 37.17 -55.06
CA PRO A 91 -13.03 36.75 -54.54
C PRO A 91 -13.95 36.08 -55.60
N GLU A 92 -15.17 35.72 -55.23
CA GLU A 92 -16.46 35.92 -55.93
C GLU A 92 -17.54 35.15 -55.18
N VAL A 93 -18.46 35.78 -54.53
CA VAL A 93 -19.61 36.65 -54.74
C VAL A 93 -20.71 35.97 -55.61
N VAL A 94 -21.88 35.91 -54.99
CA VAL A 94 -23.26 36.01 -55.50
C VAL A 94 -23.97 34.73 -55.95
N ALA A 95 -24.96 34.29 -55.16
CA ALA A 95 -26.38 34.53 -55.58
C ALA A 95 -27.35 34.09 -54.46
N GLU A 96 -28.05 35.07 -53.94
CA GLU A 96 -29.43 35.05 -53.48
C GLU A 96 -30.33 35.14 -54.71
N PRO A 97 -31.64 35.04 -54.64
CA PRO A 97 -32.59 34.38 -53.73
C PRO A 97 -33.82 33.78 -54.43
N GLU A 98 -34.78 33.52 -53.63
CA GLU A 98 -36.25 33.72 -53.73
C GLU A 98 -37.13 32.48 -53.93
N PRO A 99 -38.42 32.58 -53.70
CA PRO A 99 -39.04 32.46 -52.39
C PRO A 99 -40.24 31.50 -52.36
N THR A 100 -40.70 31.25 -51.13
CA THR A 100 -42.14 31.12 -50.79
C THR A 100 -42.93 29.88 -51.15
N ALA A 101 -43.26 29.12 -50.14
CA ALA A 101 -44.61 28.55 -49.97
C ALA A 101 -45.01 28.63 -48.50
N ALA A 102 -46.21 29.13 -48.25
CA ALA A 102 -46.80 29.34 -46.94
C ALA A 102 -47.10 27.99 -46.23
N PRO A 103 -47.12 28.01 -44.88
CA PRO A 103 -47.31 26.80 -44.12
C PRO A 103 -48.78 26.38 -44.02
N GLU A 104 -49.02 25.06 -44.14
CA GLU A 104 -50.25 24.41 -43.70
C GLU A 104 -50.29 24.35 -42.17
N PRO A 105 -51.48 24.36 -41.55
CA PRO A 105 -51.61 24.43 -40.11
C PRO A 105 -51.22 23.13 -39.45
N GLU A 106 -50.33 23.25 -38.48
CA GLU A 106 -49.82 22.22 -37.58
C GLU A 106 -50.96 21.60 -36.74
N ALA A 107 -51.09 20.28 -36.82
CA ALA A 107 -51.95 19.52 -35.93
C ALA A 107 -51.39 19.56 -34.49
N ALA A 108 -52.30 19.71 -33.52
CA ALA A 108 -51.94 19.76 -32.08
C ALA A 108 -51.16 18.51 -31.66
N PRO A 109 -50.14 18.67 -30.80
CA PRO A 109 -49.37 17.54 -30.33
C PRO A 109 -50.20 16.64 -29.42
N GLU A 110 -50.18 15.30 -29.70
CA GLU A 110 -50.64 14.27 -28.77
C GLU A 110 -49.85 14.36 -27.46
N PRO A 111 -50.45 14.07 -26.31
CA PRO A 111 -49.76 14.12 -25.05
C PRO A 111 -48.63 13.06 -25.02
N GLU A 112 -47.41 13.56 -24.87
CA GLU A 112 -46.17 12.79 -24.68
C GLU A 112 -46.37 11.79 -23.51
N ALA A 113 -46.28 10.50 -23.78
CA ALA A 113 -46.33 9.47 -22.76
C ALA A 113 -45.19 9.69 -21.76
N ALA A 114 -45.51 9.68 -20.47
CA ALA A 114 -44.52 9.81 -19.41
C ALA A 114 -43.38 8.80 -19.63
N PRO A 115 -42.11 9.19 -19.46
CA PRO A 115 -41.00 8.26 -19.65
C PRO A 115 -41.17 7.08 -18.68
N GLU A 116 -41.09 5.86 -19.22
CA GLU A 116 -40.98 4.66 -18.42
C GLU A 116 -39.79 4.81 -17.47
N PRO A 117 -39.92 4.39 -16.20
CA PRO A 117 -38.81 4.47 -15.28
C PRO A 117 -37.63 3.65 -15.85
N GLU A 118 -36.47 4.30 -16.01
CA GLU A 118 -35.23 3.64 -16.39
C GLU A 118 -35.02 2.42 -15.47
N PRO A 119 -34.71 1.23 -16.02
CA PRO A 119 -34.43 0.08 -15.18
C PRO A 119 -33.32 0.43 -14.22
N ALA A 120 -33.55 0.19 -12.93
CA ALA A 120 -32.52 0.39 -11.90
C ALA A 120 -31.24 -0.34 -12.34
N PRO A 121 -30.06 0.25 -12.18
CA PRO A 121 -28.81 -0.36 -12.62
C PRO A 121 -28.70 -1.76 -12.03
N GLU A 122 -28.60 -2.76 -12.90
CA GLU A 122 -28.36 -4.15 -12.50
C GLU A 122 -27.12 -4.18 -11.62
N VAL A 123 -27.30 -4.49 -10.34
CA VAL A 123 -26.18 -4.66 -9.40
C VAL A 123 -25.38 -5.85 -9.92
N ALA A 124 -24.21 -5.59 -10.44
CA ALA A 124 -23.30 -6.63 -10.89
C ALA A 124 -23.17 -7.72 -9.80
N PRO A 125 -23.22 -9.00 -10.16
CA PRO A 125 -23.10 -10.07 -9.19
C PRO A 125 -21.79 -9.93 -8.43
N ARG A 126 -21.87 -9.89 -7.10
CA ARG A 126 -20.67 -9.84 -6.24
C ARG A 126 -19.98 -11.20 -6.32
N ASP A 127 -18.65 -11.17 -6.40
CA ASP A 127 -17.86 -12.39 -6.36
C ASP A 127 -18.07 -13.11 -5.02
N GLU A 128 -18.20 -14.42 -5.08
CA GLU A 128 -18.06 -15.24 -3.88
C GLU A 128 -16.62 -15.19 -3.41
N ILE A 129 -16.38 -14.59 -2.23
CA ILE A 129 -15.03 -14.44 -1.68
C ILE A 129 -14.67 -15.71 -0.94
N ALA A 130 -13.60 -16.39 -1.36
CA ALA A 130 -13.10 -17.57 -0.66
C ALA A 130 -12.79 -17.24 0.81
N PRO A 131 -13.09 -18.15 1.76
CA PRO A 131 -12.78 -17.96 3.16
C PRO A 131 -11.32 -17.54 3.35
N THR A 132 -11.11 -16.56 4.21
CA THR A 132 -9.79 -16.03 4.50
C THR A 132 -8.92 -17.05 5.24
N ALA A 133 -9.55 -17.99 5.98
CA ALA A 133 -8.88 -19.09 6.65
C ALA A 133 -8.14 -20.01 5.67
N GLY A 134 -6.90 -20.39 6.01
CA GLY A 134 -6.08 -21.29 5.19
C GLY A 134 -5.52 -20.67 3.91
N ARG A 135 -5.67 -19.36 3.69
CA ARG A 135 -5.12 -18.68 2.50
C ARG A 135 -3.61 -18.84 2.41
N LEU A 136 -2.88 -18.70 3.52
CA LEU A 136 -1.44 -18.88 3.58
C LEU A 136 -1.03 -20.32 3.17
N GLU A 137 -1.75 -21.34 3.60
CA GLU A 137 -1.44 -22.73 3.25
C GLU A 137 -1.65 -23.03 1.76
N ARG A 138 -2.72 -22.49 1.17
CA ARG A 138 -2.93 -22.59 -0.29
C ARG A 138 -1.82 -21.95 -1.08
N LEU A 139 -1.22 -20.89 -0.56
CA LEU A 139 -0.17 -20.11 -1.22
C LEU A 139 1.23 -20.68 -0.98
N ARG A 140 1.46 -21.43 0.11
CA ARG A 140 2.74 -22.14 0.37
C ARG A 140 3.13 -23.05 -0.80
N GLY A 141 2.18 -23.80 -1.35
CA GLY A 141 2.43 -24.67 -2.49
C GLY A 141 2.89 -23.95 -3.77
N ARG A 142 2.50 -22.68 -3.96
CA ARG A 142 2.96 -21.86 -5.09
C ARG A 142 4.37 -21.32 -4.86
N LEU A 143 4.66 -20.88 -3.65
CA LEU A 143 5.97 -20.38 -3.27
C LEU A 143 7.03 -21.47 -3.37
N ALA A 144 6.75 -22.69 -2.89
CA ALA A 144 7.66 -23.81 -2.91
C ALA A 144 8.12 -24.22 -4.32
N LYS A 145 7.26 -24.04 -5.34
CA LYS A 145 7.62 -24.38 -6.74
C LYS A 145 8.66 -23.43 -7.33
N SER A 146 8.72 -22.21 -6.85
CA SER A 146 9.57 -21.15 -7.42
C SER A 146 10.98 -21.10 -6.82
N GLN A 147 11.21 -21.59 -5.60
CA GLN A 147 12.41 -21.24 -4.82
C GLN A 147 13.32 -22.41 -4.41
N THR A 148 13.03 -23.63 -4.80
CA THR A 148 13.78 -24.85 -4.42
C THR A 148 15.25 -24.91 -4.92
N THR A 149 15.66 -24.01 -5.82
CA THR A 149 17.02 -24.04 -6.39
C THR A 149 18.07 -23.59 -5.36
N LEU A 150 17.81 -22.48 -4.63
CA LEU A 150 18.73 -21.98 -3.62
C LEU A 150 18.92 -22.98 -2.48
N GLY A 151 17.81 -23.53 -1.96
CA GLY A 151 17.86 -24.50 -0.86
C GLY A 151 18.68 -25.73 -1.20
N ARG A 152 18.48 -26.30 -2.37
CA ARG A 152 19.22 -27.48 -2.84
C ARG A 152 20.73 -27.23 -2.99
N SER A 153 21.10 -26.10 -3.59
CA SER A 153 22.52 -25.75 -3.75
C SER A 153 23.20 -25.55 -2.42
N MET A 154 22.57 -24.81 -1.51
CA MET A 154 23.09 -24.55 -0.17
C MET A 154 23.23 -25.82 0.68
N LEU A 155 22.17 -26.65 0.72
CA LEU A 155 22.17 -27.87 1.52
C LEU A 155 23.18 -28.91 1.01
N GLY A 156 23.38 -29.00 -0.30
CA GLY A 156 24.41 -29.85 -0.89
C GLY A 156 25.83 -29.47 -0.47
N LEU A 157 26.10 -28.18 -0.31
CA LEU A 157 27.39 -27.68 0.17
C LEU A 157 27.53 -27.89 1.68
N LEU A 158 26.53 -27.48 2.48
CA LEU A 158 26.55 -27.53 3.94
C LEU A 158 26.51 -28.96 4.50
N GLY A 159 25.96 -29.92 3.78
CA GLY A 159 25.85 -31.34 4.21
C GLY A 159 27.11 -32.17 3.95
N GLY A 160 28.13 -31.62 3.30
CA GLY A 160 29.36 -32.34 2.88
C GLY A 160 30.39 -32.60 3.99
N GLY A 161 30.21 -32.10 5.21
CA GLY A 161 31.16 -32.22 6.32
C GLY A 161 31.98 -30.94 6.55
N ASP A 162 33.30 -31.10 6.74
CA ASP A 162 34.16 -29.94 7.01
C ASP A 162 34.19 -28.99 5.78
N LEU A 163 33.74 -27.76 6.01
CA LEU A 163 33.71 -26.70 5.00
C LEU A 163 35.06 -26.00 4.97
N ASP A 164 35.74 -26.07 3.82
CA ASP A 164 36.91 -25.26 3.53
C ASP A 164 36.53 -23.83 3.08
N GLU A 165 37.53 -22.98 2.87
CA GLU A 165 37.27 -21.60 2.48
C GLU A 165 36.61 -21.48 1.10
N ASP A 166 36.94 -22.36 0.17
CA ASP A 166 36.36 -22.42 -1.18
C ASP A 166 34.85 -22.76 -1.10
N SER A 167 34.45 -23.62 -0.18
CA SER A 167 33.06 -23.95 0.10
C SER A 167 32.28 -22.73 0.64
N TRP A 168 32.89 -21.95 1.52
CA TRP A 168 32.29 -20.73 2.05
C TRP A 168 32.14 -19.65 0.99
N GLU A 169 33.12 -19.47 0.10
CA GLU A 169 33.02 -18.56 -1.03
C GLU A 169 31.89 -18.98 -1.98
N THR A 170 31.73 -20.28 -2.24
CA THR A 170 30.62 -20.79 -3.03
C THR A 170 29.25 -20.54 -2.41
N ILE A 171 29.15 -20.64 -1.05
CA ILE A 171 27.93 -20.32 -0.30
C ILE A 171 27.61 -18.84 -0.43
N GLU A 172 28.61 -17.97 -0.26
CA GLU A 172 28.47 -16.51 -0.40
C GLU A 172 27.99 -16.13 -1.80
N ASP A 173 28.62 -16.66 -2.84
CA ASP A 173 28.20 -16.46 -4.23
C ASP A 173 26.76 -16.91 -4.49
N THR A 174 26.39 -18.06 -3.93
CA THR A 174 25.02 -18.60 -4.06
C THR A 174 23.98 -17.64 -3.45
N LEU A 175 24.27 -17.05 -2.32
CA LEU A 175 23.40 -16.07 -1.64
C LEU A 175 23.32 -14.75 -2.44
N LEU A 176 24.45 -14.28 -2.98
CA LEU A 176 24.49 -13.09 -3.82
C LEU A 176 23.70 -13.27 -5.14
N ILE A 177 23.84 -14.43 -5.78
CA ILE A 177 23.10 -14.79 -7.02
C ILE A 177 21.58 -14.84 -6.72
N ALA A 178 21.20 -15.23 -5.52
CA ALA A 178 19.79 -15.24 -5.06
C ALA A 178 19.24 -13.86 -4.71
N ASP A 179 19.98 -12.78 -4.93
CA ASP A 179 19.60 -11.37 -4.65
C ASP A 179 19.47 -11.03 -3.15
N LEU A 180 20.17 -11.73 -2.23
CA LEU A 180 20.21 -11.32 -0.82
C LEU A 180 20.88 -9.95 -0.62
N GLY A 181 21.87 -9.67 -1.48
CA GLY A 181 22.72 -8.50 -1.35
C GLY A 181 23.89 -8.68 -0.39
N PRO A 182 24.94 -7.84 -0.51
CA PRO A 182 26.21 -8.09 0.17
C PRO A 182 26.11 -8.08 1.69
N VAL A 183 25.38 -7.14 2.27
CA VAL A 183 25.30 -6.99 3.74
C VAL A 183 24.54 -8.13 4.39
N ALA A 184 23.39 -8.56 3.81
CA ALA A 184 22.66 -9.72 4.33
C ALA A 184 23.44 -11.01 4.12
N THR A 185 24.15 -11.14 3.00
CA THR A 185 25.02 -12.30 2.71
C THR A 185 26.14 -12.43 3.76
N GLU A 186 26.88 -11.35 4.04
CA GLU A 186 27.92 -11.32 5.07
C GLU A 186 27.36 -11.68 6.45
N SER A 187 26.20 -11.10 6.83
CA SER A 187 25.51 -11.41 8.08
C SER A 187 25.16 -12.90 8.20
N VAL A 188 24.54 -13.45 7.14
CA VAL A 188 24.14 -14.87 7.07
C VAL A 188 25.34 -15.79 7.12
N VAL A 189 26.39 -15.54 6.33
CA VAL A 189 27.61 -16.39 6.31
C VAL A 189 28.32 -16.37 7.67
N THR A 190 28.47 -15.19 8.27
CA THR A 190 29.06 -15.06 9.62
C THR A 190 28.26 -15.83 10.66
N ALA A 191 26.93 -15.68 10.65
CA ALA A 191 26.06 -16.40 11.58
C ALA A 191 26.10 -17.92 11.34
N LEU A 192 26.13 -18.38 10.08
CA LEU A 192 26.24 -19.79 9.72
C LEU A 192 27.55 -20.39 10.22
N ARG A 193 28.69 -19.74 9.96
CA ARG A 193 30.01 -20.21 10.44
C ARG A 193 29.99 -20.41 11.96
N SER A 194 29.49 -19.44 12.72
CA SER A 194 29.39 -19.53 14.18
C SER A 194 28.47 -20.65 14.64
N ARG A 195 27.27 -20.72 14.10
CA ARG A 195 26.25 -21.70 14.50
C ARG A 195 26.62 -23.13 14.12
N MET A 196 27.24 -23.34 12.97
CA MET A 196 27.69 -24.69 12.57
C MET A 196 28.81 -25.18 13.45
N ALA A 197 29.73 -24.32 13.89
CA ALA A 197 30.77 -24.67 14.84
C ALA A 197 30.21 -25.04 16.21
N GLU A 198 29.15 -24.34 16.68
CA GLU A 198 28.49 -24.60 17.95
C GLU A 198 27.62 -25.88 17.92
N ALA A 199 26.86 -26.07 16.85
CA ALA A 199 25.84 -27.11 16.73
C ALA A 199 26.38 -28.49 16.40
N ASN A 200 27.68 -28.63 16.14
CA ASN A 200 28.32 -29.93 15.77
C ASN A 200 27.53 -30.63 14.63
N VAL A 201 27.28 -29.89 13.55
CA VAL A 201 26.51 -30.30 12.38
C VAL A 201 27.16 -31.53 11.74
N ARG A 202 26.40 -32.61 11.59
CA ARG A 202 26.88 -33.88 11.02
C ARG A 202 26.04 -34.40 9.88
N THR A 203 24.83 -33.90 9.74
CA THR A 203 23.88 -34.34 8.72
C THR A 203 23.33 -33.15 7.93
N GLU A 204 22.86 -33.42 6.74
CA GLU A 204 22.14 -32.42 5.93
C GLU A 204 20.93 -31.86 6.68
N ALA A 205 20.25 -32.69 7.49
CA ALA A 205 19.12 -32.26 8.30
C ALA A 205 19.54 -31.25 9.38
N ASP A 206 20.71 -31.46 10.02
CA ASP A 206 21.27 -30.51 10.99
C ASP A 206 21.64 -29.19 10.29
N ALA A 207 22.32 -29.27 9.14
CA ALA A 207 22.70 -28.11 8.33
C ALA A 207 21.47 -27.30 7.91
N ARG A 208 20.42 -27.99 7.48
CA ARG A 208 19.13 -27.38 7.12
C ARG A 208 18.51 -26.66 8.31
N ALA A 209 18.53 -27.25 9.50
CA ALA A 209 17.95 -26.63 10.69
C ALA A 209 18.70 -25.33 11.07
N VAL A 210 20.05 -25.37 11.03
CA VAL A 210 20.88 -24.18 11.28
C VAL A 210 20.65 -23.10 10.24
N LEU A 211 20.68 -23.44 8.95
CA LEU A 211 20.41 -22.49 7.87
C LEU A 211 19.03 -21.86 7.99
N ARG A 212 18.01 -22.67 8.31
CA ARG A 212 16.65 -22.20 8.56
C ARG A 212 16.60 -21.17 9.68
N GLU A 213 17.22 -21.46 10.83
CA GLU A 213 17.24 -20.56 11.98
C GLU A 213 17.91 -19.23 11.64
N VAL A 214 19.07 -19.28 10.98
CA VAL A 214 19.82 -18.07 10.59
C VAL A 214 19.02 -17.21 9.62
N LEU A 215 18.41 -17.80 8.58
CA LEU A 215 17.62 -17.07 7.61
C LEU A 215 16.36 -16.46 8.23
N ILE A 216 15.67 -17.17 9.13
CA ILE A 216 14.50 -16.63 9.84
C ILE A 216 14.90 -15.44 10.70
N LYS A 217 16.03 -15.51 11.40
CA LYS A 217 16.52 -14.42 12.23
C LYS A 217 16.88 -13.18 11.39
N GLU A 218 17.51 -13.39 10.23
CA GLU A 218 17.86 -12.29 9.32
C GLU A 218 16.62 -11.56 8.78
N LEU A 219 15.46 -12.23 8.70
CA LEU A 219 14.18 -11.62 8.32
C LEU A 219 13.54 -10.77 9.43
N ARG A 220 14.25 -10.55 10.55
CA ARG A 220 13.80 -9.66 11.62
C ARG A 220 12.36 -9.93 12.06
N THR A 221 12.18 -11.02 12.77
CA THR A 221 10.85 -11.47 13.27
C THR A 221 10.24 -10.52 14.30
N ASP A 222 11.04 -9.61 14.85
CA ASP A 222 10.66 -8.54 15.78
C ASP A 222 9.82 -7.42 15.14
N LEU A 223 9.89 -7.27 13.80
CA LEU A 223 9.16 -6.21 13.10
C LEU A 223 7.65 -6.49 13.06
N ASP A 224 6.86 -5.44 13.31
CA ASP A 224 5.40 -5.50 13.24
C ASP A 224 4.91 -5.60 11.78
N ARG A 225 4.38 -6.76 11.43
CA ARG A 225 3.83 -7.06 10.09
C ARG A 225 2.32 -6.87 9.99
N SER A 226 1.67 -6.42 11.06
CA SER A 226 0.24 -6.11 11.01
C SER A 226 -0.04 -4.94 10.07
N ILE A 227 -1.20 -4.99 9.39
CA ILE A 227 -1.68 -3.86 8.59
C ILE A 227 -2.48 -2.93 9.49
N LYS A 228 -2.16 -1.66 9.49
CA LYS A 228 -2.84 -0.64 10.31
C LYS A 228 -4.20 -0.27 9.69
N ALA A 229 -5.13 -1.20 9.72
CA ALA A 229 -6.45 -1.11 9.07
C ALA A 229 -7.62 -1.17 10.06
N LEU A 230 -7.39 -0.96 11.35
CA LEU A 230 -8.46 -0.81 12.31
C LEU A 230 -8.94 0.64 12.38
N PRO A 231 -10.26 0.89 12.35
CA PRO A 231 -10.78 2.24 12.40
C PRO A 231 -10.51 2.92 13.75
N HIS A 232 -10.40 4.24 13.72
CA HIS A 232 -10.42 5.07 14.90
C HIS A 232 -11.85 5.25 15.41
N ALA A 233 -12.01 5.91 16.55
CA ALA A 233 -13.34 6.08 17.17
C ALA A 233 -14.35 6.79 16.25
N ASP A 234 -13.90 7.77 15.48
CA ASP A 234 -14.72 8.65 14.64
C ASP A 234 -14.29 8.71 13.17
N LYS A 235 -13.25 7.99 12.80
CA LYS A 235 -12.64 8.07 11.46
C LYS A 235 -12.19 6.69 10.97
N PRO A 236 -12.19 6.46 9.65
CA PRO A 236 -11.59 5.28 9.07
C PRO A 236 -10.07 5.26 9.27
N SER A 237 -9.47 4.10 9.25
CA SER A 237 -8.05 3.97 8.99
C SER A 237 -7.76 4.31 7.53
N VAL A 238 -6.67 5.04 7.26
CA VAL A 238 -6.30 5.47 5.91
C VAL A 238 -4.99 4.82 5.47
N LEU A 239 -5.08 4.07 4.38
CA LEU A 239 -3.96 3.35 3.78
C LEU A 239 -3.60 3.98 2.43
N LEU A 240 -2.35 4.38 2.24
CA LEU A 240 -1.81 4.79 0.94
C LEU A 240 -1.03 3.64 0.32
N VAL A 241 -1.30 3.34 -0.94
CA VAL A 241 -0.56 2.33 -1.71
C VAL A 241 0.27 3.02 -2.77
N VAL A 242 1.58 2.94 -2.62
CA VAL A 242 2.56 3.67 -3.42
C VAL A 242 3.51 2.72 -4.16
N GLY A 243 4.24 3.20 -5.15
CA GLY A 243 5.19 2.40 -5.93
C GLY A 243 5.18 2.76 -7.41
N VAL A 244 6.10 2.18 -8.19
CA VAL A 244 6.23 2.48 -9.62
C VAL A 244 5.10 1.86 -10.46
N ASN A 245 4.97 2.32 -11.71
CA ASN A 245 4.05 1.70 -12.67
C ASN A 245 4.48 0.26 -12.97
N GLY A 246 3.49 -0.64 -13.09
CA GLY A 246 3.74 -2.08 -13.33
C GLY A 246 4.06 -2.90 -12.09
N ALA A 247 4.34 -2.27 -10.93
CA ALA A 247 4.60 -3.00 -9.68
C ALA A 247 3.36 -3.72 -9.11
N GLY A 248 2.14 -3.43 -9.60
CA GLY A 248 0.92 -4.11 -9.17
C GLY A 248 0.12 -3.37 -8.10
N LYS A 249 0.24 -2.02 -7.98
CA LYS A 249 -0.48 -1.21 -6.98
C LYS A 249 -1.99 -1.42 -7.02
N THR A 250 -2.62 -1.09 -8.15
CA THR A 250 -4.09 -1.20 -8.34
C THR A 250 -4.59 -2.62 -8.05
N THR A 251 -3.85 -3.65 -8.50
CA THR A 251 -4.16 -5.05 -8.20
C THR A 251 -4.01 -5.36 -6.71
N THR A 252 -2.99 -4.82 -6.06
CA THR A 252 -2.79 -4.97 -4.61
C THR A 252 -3.91 -4.31 -3.83
N VAL A 253 -4.33 -3.09 -4.21
CA VAL A 253 -5.49 -2.39 -3.61
C VAL A 253 -6.75 -3.25 -3.74
N GLY A 254 -7.04 -3.77 -4.94
CA GLY A 254 -8.19 -4.63 -5.17
C GLY A 254 -8.17 -5.92 -4.34
N LYS A 255 -7.02 -6.60 -4.27
CA LYS A 255 -6.86 -7.82 -3.46
C LYS A 255 -6.93 -7.55 -1.97
N LEU A 256 -6.36 -6.43 -1.50
CA LEU A 256 -6.44 -6.01 -0.10
C LEU A 256 -7.88 -5.63 0.29
N ALA A 257 -8.58 -4.90 -0.56
CA ALA A 257 -10.00 -4.60 -0.36
C ALA A 257 -10.83 -5.88 -0.22
N ARG A 258 -10.55 -6.88 -1.06
CA ARG A 258 -11.22 -8.19 -0.99
C ARG A 258 -10.97 -8.89 0.35
N VAL A 259 -9.74 -8.84 0.87
CA VAL A 259 -9.41 -9.39 2.21
C VAL A 259 -10.16 -8.63 3.30
N LEU A 260 -10.15 -7.31 3.26
CA LEU A 260 -10.80 -6.44 4.26
C LEU A 260 -12.33 -6.65 4.29
N VAL A 261 -12.97 -6.74 3.11
CA VAL A 261 -14.40 -7.02 3.01
C VAL A 261 -14.74 -8.43 3.52
N ALA A 262 -13.90 -9.43 3.20
CA ALA A 262 -14.06 -10.79 3.71
C ALA A 262 -13.93 -10.87 5.23
N ASP A 263 -13.17 -9.94 5.83
CA ASP A 263 -13.04 -9.77 7.28
C ASP A 263 -14.16 -8.91 7.91
N GLY A 264 -15.19 -8.60 7.13
CA GLY A 264 -16.37 -7.86 7.58
C GLY A 264 -16.19 -6.35 7.64
N ARG A 265 -15.15 -5.77 7.00
CA ARG A 265 -14.89 -4.33 6.99
C ARG A 265 -15.65 -3.61 5.90
N ARG A 266 -16.10 -2.41 6.18
CA ARG A 266 -16.61 -1.46 5.19
C ARG A 266 -15.44 -0.68 4.62
N VAL A 267 -15.23 -0.83 3.31
CA VAL A 267 -14.06 -0.29 2.61
C VAL A 267 -14.49 0.77 1.60
N VAL A 268 -13.77 1.87 1.57
CA VAL A 268 -13.84 2.87 0.50
C VAL A 268 -12.52 2.88 -0.24
N LEU A 269 -12.58 2.88 -1.57
CA LEU A 269 -11.41 2.93 -2.45
C LEU A 269 -11.29 4.30 -3.09
N GLY A 270 -10.10 4.91 -3.04
CA GLY A 270 -9.77 6.16 -3.71
C GLY A 270 -8.93 5.92 -4.96
N ALA A 271 -9.45 6.26 -6.15
CA ALA A 271 -8.74 6.14 -7.42
C ALA A 271 -7.89 7.39 -7.69
N ALA A 272 -6.80 7.56 -6.96
CA ALA A 272 -5.92 8.72 -7.10
C ALA A 272 -4.83 8.56 -8.19
N ASP A 273 -4.82 7.47 -8.96
CA ASP A 273 -4.10 7.39 -10.25
C ASP A 273 -4.97 8.01 -11.37
N THR A 274 -5.09 9.32 -11.34
CA THR A 274 -5.97 10.09 -12.24
C THR A 274 -5.41 10.24 -13.66
N PHE A 275 -4.16 9.88 -13.88
CA PHE A 275 -3.51 9.97 -15.19
C PHE A 275 -3.74 8.74 -16.07
N ARG A 276 -4.19 7.64 -15.49
CA ARG A 276 -4.48 6.41 -16.23
C ARG A 276 -5.94 6.02 -16.06
N ALA A 277 -6.77 6.41 -17.04
CA ALA A 277 -8.19 6.06 -17.04
C ALA A 277 -8.40 4.55 -16.80
N ALA A 278 -7.62 3.69 -17.46
CA ALA A 278 -7.69 2.26 -17.29
C ALA A 278 -7.37 1.79 -15.84
N ALA A 279 -6.58 2.52 -15.06
CA ALA A 279 -6.34 2.17 -13.65
C ALA A 279 -7.57 2.46 -12.80
N ALA A 280 -8.24 3.58 -13.02
CA ALA A 280 -9.48 3.92 -12.33
C ALA A 280 -10.60 2.92 -12.69
N ASP A 281 -10.73 2.54 -13.97
CA ASP A 281 -11.71 1.53 -14.41
C ASP A 281 -11.40 0.14 -13.84
N GLN A 282 -10.13 -0.23 -13.76
CA GLN A 282 -9.69 -1.46 -13.10
C GLN A 282 -10.04 -1.46 -11.62
N LEU A 283 -9.78 -0.35 -10.91
CA LEU A 283 -10.14 -0.23 -9.51
C LEU A 283 -11.64 -0.26 -9.30
N GLN A 284 -12.41 0.36 -10.18
CA GLN A 284 -13.87 0.33 -10.17
C GLN A 284 -14.39 -1.11 -10.33
N SER A 285 -13.81 -1.87 -11.25
CA SER A 285 -14.13 -3.30 -11.41
C SER A 285 -13.84 -4.10 -10.14
N TRP A 286 -12.70 -3.86 -9.48
CA TRP A 286 -12.39 -4.49 -8.20
C TRP A 286 -13.43 -4.16 -7.12
N GLY A 287 -13.75 -2.87 -6.96
CA GLY A 287 -14.72 -2.43 -5.95
C GLY A 287 -16.12 -3.00 -6.17
N ALA A 288 -16.61 -3.00 -7.41
CA ALA A 288 -17.91 -3.57 -7.76
C ALA A 288 -17.99 -5.06 -7.40
N ARG A 289 -16.93 -5.82 -7.68
CA ARG A 289 -16.88 -7.28 -7.40
C ARG A 289 -16.90 -7.60 -5.90
N VAL A 290 -16.33 -6.76 -5.07
CA VAL A 290 -16.27 -6.98 -3.60
C VAL A 290 -17.33 -6.20 -2.82
N GLY A 291 -18.03 -5.28 -3.48
CA GLY A 291 -19.02 -4.41 -2.85
C GLY A 291 -18.38 -3.29 -2.01
N ALA A 292 -17.18 -2.84 -2.39
CA ALA A 292 -16.54 -1.66 -1.82
C ALA A 292 -16.95 -0.40 -2.58
N ASP A 293 -17.18 0.68 -1.85
CA ASP A 293 -17.43 2.00 -2.44
C ASP A 293 -16.18 2.57 -3.10
N ILE A 294 -16.38 3.31 -4.20
CA ILE A 294 -15.28 3.94 -4.93
C ILE A 294 -15.49 5.44 -5.02
N VAL A 295 -14.38 6.17 -4.90
CA VAL A 295 -14.26 7.58 -5.24
C VAL A 295 -13.27 7.73 -6.37
N ARG A 296 -13.73 8.31 -7.48
CA ARG A 296 -12.90 8.65 -8.64
C ARG A 296 -13.16 10.07 -9.08
N GLY A 297 -12.15 10.74 -9.56
CA GLY A 297 -12.26 12.03 -10.24
C GLY A 297 -12.37 11.86 -11.75
N PRO A 298 -12.65 12.94 -12.49
CA PRO A 298 -12.47 12.99 -13.93
C PRO A 298 -11.00 12.72 -14.30
N GLU A 299 -10.76 12.35 -15.55
CA GLU A 299 -9.40 12.16 -16.06
C GLU A 299 -8.58 13.45 -15.90
N GLY A 300 -7.36 13.33 -15.38
CA GLY A 300 -6.49 14.47 -15.09
C GLY A 300 -6.88 15.29 -13.86
N ALA A 301 -7.85 14.87 -13.06
CA ALA A 301 -8.15 15.52 -11.79
C ALA A 301 -6.92 15.54 -10.87
N ASP A 302 -6.90 16.48 -9.91
CA ASP A 302 -5.85 16.50 -8.88
C ASP A 302 -5.92 15.24 -7.99
N PRO A 303 -4.90 14.38 -7.98
CA PRO A 303 -4.87 13.17 -7.16
C PRO A 303 -5.12 13.42 -5.68
N ALA A 304 -4.64 14.57 -5.17
CA ALA A 304 -4.82 14.92 -3.77
C ALA A 304 -6.29 15.26 -3.45
N SER A 305 -7.03 15.84 -4.40
CA SER A 305 -8.47 16.07 -4.25
C SER A 305 -9.23 14.75 -4.19
N VAL A 306 -8.95 13.82 -5.12
CA VAL A 306 -9.61 12.51 -5.15
C VAL A 306 -9.34 11.72 -3.87
N ALA A 307 -8.10 11.73 -3.37
CA ALA A 307 -7.76 11.08 -2.11
C ALA A 307 -8.48 11.72 -0.90
N PHE A 308 -8.58 13.05 -0.88
CA PHE A 308 -9.31 13.78 0.15
C PHE A 308 -10.81 13.41 0.13
N ASP A 309 -11.42 13.42 -1.05
CA ASP A 309 -12.84 13.09 -1.23
C ASP A 309 -13.13 11.63 -0.81
N ALA A 310 -12.17 10.71 -1.06
CA ALA A 310 -12.28 9.33 -0.61
C ALA A 310 -12.32 9.23 0.92
N VAL A 311 -11.46 9.98 1.60
CA VAL A 311 -11.45 10.01 3.07
C VAL A 311 -12.70 10.67 3.62
N ASP A 312 -13.16 11.77 3.01
CA ASP A 312 -14.38 12.46 3.41
C ASP A 312 -15.62 11.59 3.24
N LYS A 313 -15.74 10.91 2.09
CA LYS A 313 -16.78 9.89 1.86
C LYS A 313 -16.68 8.75 2.87
N GLY A 314 -15.47 8.28 3.17
CA GLY A 314 -15.24 7.22 4.17
C GLY A 314 -15.75 7.62 5.55
N ILE A 315 -15.48 8.84 5.99
CA ILE A 315 -16.00 9.40 7.25
C ILE A 315 -17.53 9.49 7.22
N ALA A 316 -18.10 10.07 6.17
CA ALA A 316 -19.54 10.25 6.03
C ALA A 316 -20.32 8.91 5.98
N ALA A 317 -19.77 7.91 5.31
CA ALA A 317 -20.34 6.57 5.22
C ALA A 317 -20.09 5.71 6.47
N GLY A 318 -19.27 6.17 7.41
CA GLY A 318 -18.80 5.39 8.56
C GLY A 318 -18.02 4.15 8.13
N ALA A 319 -17.19 4.26 7.11
CA ALA A 319 -16.31 3.19 6.67
C ALA A 319 -15.27 2.85 7.75
N ASP A 320 -14.80 1.60 7.74
CA ASP A 320 -13.74 1.18 8.65
C ASP A 320 -12.35 1.51 8.07
N VAL A 321 -12.22 1.44 6.74
CA VAL A 321 -10.93 1.61 6.05
C VAL A 321 -11.12 2.39 4.75
N VAL A 322 -10.20 3.30 4.47
CA VAL A 322 -10.03 3.93 3.17
C VAL A 322 -8.71 3.50 2.57
N VAL A 323 -8.71 2.93 1.36
CA VAL A 323 -7.49 2.52 0.65
C VAL A 323 -7.33 3.36 -0.61
N VAL A 324 -6.22 4.07 -0.73
CA VAL A 324 -5.96 5.00 -1.84
C VAL A 324 -4.92 4.40 -2.78
N ASP A 325 -5.31 4.19 -4.04
CA ASP A 325 -4.41 3.80 -5.14
C ASP A 325 -3.77 5.05 -5.75
N THR A 326 -2.45 5.14 -5.78
CA THR A 326 -1.73 6.32 -6.25
C THR A 326 -1.05 6.10 -7.60
N ALA A 327 -0.73 7.16 -8.32
CA ALA A 327 0.08 7.11 -9.53
C ALA A 327 1.49 6.54 -9.26
N GLY A 328 2.19 6.09 -10.30
CA GLY A 328 3.52 5.47 -10.18
C GLY A 328 4.53 5.87 -11.26
N ARG A 329 4.46 7.10 -11.79
CA ARG A 329 5.30 7.58 -12.90
C ARG A 329 6.68 8.04 -12.43
N LEU A 330 7.65 7.11 -12.32
CA LEU A 330 8.99 7.43 -11.79
C LEU A 330 9.88 8.21 -12.80
N HIS A 331 9.56 8.24 -14.08
CA HIS A 331 10.37 8.96 -15.08
C HIS A 331 10.29 10.49 -14.97
N THR A 332 9.31 11.03 -14.24
CA THR A 332 9.25 12.43 -13.81
C THR A 332 9.42 12.49 -12.30
N LYS A 333 10.60 12.09 -11.80
CA LYS A 333 10.86 11.90 -10.37
C LYS A 333 10.35 13.04 -9.48
N THR A 334 10.71 14.26 -9.82
CA THR A 334 10.34 15.44 -9.00
C THR A 334 8.81 15.62 -8.94
N GLY A 335 8.14 15.60 -10.09
CA GLY A 335 6.69 15.83 -10.13
C GLY A 335 5.87 14.76 -9.40
N LEU A 336 6.23 13.47 -9.52
CA LEU A 336 5.55 12.39 -8.80
C LEU A 336 5.74 12.51 -7.29
N MET A 337 6.96 12.82 -6.83
CA MET A 337 7.25 12.91 -5.41
C MET A 337 6.56 14.10 -4.75
N ASP A 338 6.53 15.25 -5.43
CA ASP A 338 5.79 16.42 -4.99
C ASP A 338 4.27 16.13 -4.91
N GLU A 339 3.74 15.42 -5.91
CA GLU A 339 2.34 15.02 -5.97
C GLU A 339 1.99 14.06 -4.82
N LEU A 340 2.82 13.02 -4.60
CA LEU A 340 2.61 12.06 -3.52
C LEU A 340 2.69 12.72 -2.14
N GLY A 341 3.67 13.60 -1.93
CA GLY A 341 3.79 14.40 -0.72
C GLY A 341 2.58 15.33 -0.53
N LYS A 342 2.01 15.87 -1.64
CA LYS A 342 0.78 16.65 -1.61
C LYS A 342 -0.42 15.78 -1.21
N VAL A 343 -0.57 14.59 -1.81
CA VAL A 343 -1.64 13.64 -1.46
C VAL A 343 -1.63 13.35 0.03
N LYS A 344 -0.49 12.96 0.60
CA LYS A 344 -0.36 12.68 2.04
C LYS A 344 -0.77 13.89 2.87
N ARG A 345 -0.19 15.07 2.62
CA ARG A 345 -0.50 16.29 3.39
C ARG A 345 -1.96 16.72 3.31
N VAL A 346 -2.62 16.51 2.17
CA VAL A 346 -4.03 16.87 1.97
C VAL A 346 -4.95 15.90 2.69
N VAL A 347 -4.68 14.61 2.61
CA VAL A 347 -5.39 13.57 3.35
C VAL A 347 -5.27 13.78 4.86
N GLU A 348 -4.07 14.09 5.36
CA GLU A 348 -3.81 14.32 6.78
C GLU A 348 -4.57 15.50 7.38
N LYS A 349 -5.13 16.40 6.57
CA LYS A 349 -6.06 17.43 7.06
C LYS A 349 -7.40 16.84 7.54
N ARG A 350 -7.79 15.66 7.11
CA ARG A 350 -9.04 14.99 7.46
C ARG A 350 -8.85 13.82 8.41
N ALA A 351 -7.91 12.94 8.10
CA ALA A 351 -7.56 11.79 8.91
C ALA A 351 -6.07 11.51 8.76
N LYS A 352 -5.45 10.99 9.82
CA LYS A 352 -4.06 10.55 9.80
C LYS A 352 -3.91 9.42 8.76
N VAL A 353 -2.80 9.41 8.06
CA VAL A 353 -2.39 8.25 7.26
C VAL A 353 -1.78 7.21 8.21
N ASP A 354 -2.44 6.08 8.33
CA ASP A 354 -2.07 5.01 9.28
C ASP A 354 -1.07 4.04 8.71
N GLU A 355 -1.15 3.82 7.40
CA GLU A 355 -0.30 2.87 6.69
C GLU A 355 0.12 3.43 5.33
N VAL A 356 1.40 3.31 5.00
CA VAL A 356 1.93 3.56 3.65
C VAL A 356 2.60 2.27 3.17
N LEU A 357 1.94 1.60 2.23
CA LEU A 357 2.41 0.34 1.65
C LEU A 357 3.15 0.60 0.34
N LEU A 358 4.45 0.35 0.34
CA LEU A 358 5.26 0.38 -0.88
C LEU A 358 5.15 -0.94 -1.63
N VAL A 359 4.62 -0.89 -2.84
CA VAL A 359 4.50 -2.06 -3.72
C VAL A 359 5.72 -2.17 -4.63
N LEU A 360 6.41 -3.29 -4.54
CA LEU A 360 7.58 -3.63 -5.34
C LEU A 360 7.35 -4.94 -6.12
N ASP A 361 7.88 -5.00 -7.33
CA ASP A 361 7.88 -6.20 -8.17
C ASP A 361 9.12 -7.05 -7.84
N ALA A 362 8.92 -8.24 -7.30
CA ALA A 362 9.99 -9.14 -6.92
C ALA A 362 10.83 -9.62 -8.13
N THR A 363 10.25 -9.66 -9.33
CA THR A 363 10.95 -10.10 -10.54
C THR A 363 12.03 -9.13 -11.01
N ILE A 364 11.92 -7.86 -10.63
CA ILE A 364 12.93 -6.83 -10.94
C ILE A 364 14.18 -7.00 -10.05
N GLY A 365 14.04 -7.71 -8.91
CA GLY A 365 15.13 -7.96 -7.99
C GLY A 365 15.70 -6.65 -7.42
N GLN A 366 17.01 -6.60 -7.25
CA GLN A 366 17.71 -5.47 -6.64
C GLN A 366 17.53 -4.12 -7.38
N ASN A 367 17.13 -4.12 -8.65
CA ASN A 367 16.87 -2.88 -9.39
C ASN A 367 15.64 -2.10 -8.88
N SER A 368 14.81 -2.72 -8.03
CA SER A 368 13.70 -2.05 -7.35
C SER A 368 14.13 -1.14 -6.19
N LEU A 369 15.31 -1.36 -5.60
CA LEU A 369 15.78 -0.65 -4.41
C LEU A 369 16.05 0.85 -4.61
N PRO A 370 16.72 1.30 -5.69
CA PRO A 370 16.86 2.72 -5.94
C PRO A 370 15.52 3.45 -6.04
N GLN A 371 14.50 2.76 -6.54
CA GLN A 371 13.13 3.28 -6.60
C GLN A 371 12.54 3.36 -5.20
N ALA A 372 12.69 2.32 -4.40
CA ALA A 372 12.18 2.24 -3.04
C ALA A 372 12.73 3.37 -2.15
N ARG A 373 14.03 3.69 -2.26
CA ARG A 373 14.66 4.80 -1.54
C ARG A 373 14.01 6.14 -1.86
N VAL A 374 13.74 6.42 -3.14
CA VAL A 374 13.11 7.67 -3.58
C VAL A 374 11.71 7.84 -2.95
N PHE A 375 10.93 6.77 -2.82
CA PHE A 375 9.65 6.82 -2.11
C PHE A 375 9.83 7.06 -0.62
N ALA A 376 10.83 6.42 0.01
CA ALA A 376 11.10 6.56 1.44
C ALA A 376 11.54 7.99 1.84
N GLU A 377 12.14 8.76 0.91
CA GLU A 377 12.50 10.16 1.13
C GLU A 377 11.28 11.10 1.22
N VAL A 378 10.13 10.70 0.69
CA VAL A 378 8.95 11.57 0.54
C VAL A 378 7.82 11.18 1.47
N VAL A 379 7.61 9.88 1.68
CA VAL A 379 6.55 9.36 2.53
C VAL A 379 7.14 8.35 3.53
N ASP A 380 6.59 8.37 4.76
CA ASP A 380 7.00 7.42 5.79
C ASP A 380 6.43 6.04 5.45
N ILE A 381 7.22 5.21 4.75
CA ILE A 381 6.83 3.84 4.42
C ILE A 381 6.73 3.04 5.71
N THR A 382 5.60 2.37 5.92
CA THR A 382 5.36 1.54 7.11
C THR A 382 5.47 0.05 6.82
N GLY A 383 5.44 -0.33 5.56
CA GLY A 383 5.59 -1.72 5.14
C GLY A 383 5.69 -1.87 3.63
N VAL A 384 6.15 -3.04 3.22
CA VAL A 384 6.34 -3.39 1.82
C VAL A 384 5.40 -4.52 1.40
N VAL A 385 4.89 -4.43 0.19
CA VAL A 385 4.19 -5.50 -0.51
C VAL A 385 5.06 -5.96 -1.67
N LEU A 386 5.49 -7.22 -1.64
CA LEU A 386 6.24 -7.82 -2.76
C LEU A 386 5.28 -8.59 -3.65
N THR A 387 5.10 -8.12 -4.88
CA THR A 387 4.27 -8.77 -5.90
C THR A 387 5.09 -9.72 -6.77
N LYS A 388 4.40 -10.63 -7.46
CA LYS A 388 4.98 -11.57 -8.44
C LYS A 388 6.11 -12.44 -7.87
N LEU A 389 6.04 -12.75 -6.57
CA LEU A 389 7.06 -13.55 -5.90
C LEU A 389 7.07 -15.01 -6.42
N ASP A 390 5.96 -15.47 -6.96
CA ASP A 390 5.79 -16.75 -7.65
C ASP A 390 6.51 -16.82 -9.02
N GLY A 391 6.82 -15.69 -9.60
CA GLY A 391 7.50 -15.55 -10.90
C GLY A 391 9.03 -15.45 -10.81
N THR A 392 9.61 -15.49 -9.60
CA THR A 392 11.05 -15.34 -9.43
C THR A 392 11.68 -16.52 -8.70
N ALA A 393 12.86 -16.95 -9.17
CA ALA A 393 13.71 -17.88 -8.45
C ALA A 393 14.62 -17.18 -7.42
N LYS A 394 14.52 -15.84 -7.31
CA LYS A 394 15.39 -14.98 -6.53
C LYS A 394 14.66 -14.41 -5.32
N GLY A 395 14.37 -15.26 -4.34
CA GLY A 395 13.66 -14.87 -3.12
C GLY A 395 14.46 -13.95 -2.18
N GLY A 396 15.76 -13.83 -2.38
CA GLY A 396 16.66 -13.03 -1.53
C GLY A 396 16.33 -11.54 -1.49
N ILE A 397 15.61 -11.02 -2.47
CA ILE A 397 15.15 -9.62 -2.49
C ILE A 397 14.37 -9.24 -1.21
N VAL A 398 13.69 -10.19 -0.58
CA VAL A 398 12.96 -9.96 0.68
C VAL A 398 13.89 -9.48 1.78
N PHE A 399 15.05 -10.13 1.95
CA PHE A 399 16.05 -9.77 2.95
C PHE A 399 16.58 -8.37 2.69
N ARG A 400 16.97 -8.13 1.45
CA ARG A 400 17.57 -6.87 1.05
C ARG A 400 16.63 -5.67 1.17
N VAL A 401 15.37 -5.82 0.79
CA VAL A 401 14.37 -4.75 0.93
C VAL A 401 14.16 -4.36 2.38
N GLN A 402 14.02 -5.34 3.28
CA GLN A 402 13.86 -5.06 4.70
C GLN A 402 15.09 -4.39 5.33
N GLN A 403 16.28 -4.83 4.93
CA GLN A 403 17.53 -4.25 5.40
C GLN A 403 17.71 -2.82 4.90
N GLU A 404 17.44 -2.58 3.64
CA GLU A 404 17.61 -1.28 2.98
C GLU A 404 16.65 -0.22 3.50
N LEU A 405 15.38 -0.57 3.67
CA LEU A 405 14.33 0.35 4.07
C LEU A 405 14.08 0.39 5.58
N GLY A 406 14.56 -0.60 6.32
CA GLY A 406 14.32 -0.71 7.76
C GLY A 406 12.87 -1.05 8.14
N VAL A 407 12.00 -1.38 7.15
CA VAL A 407 10.59 -1.68 7.35
C VAL A 407 10.26 -3.12 6.95
N PRO A 408 9.21 -3.74 7.53
CA PRO A 408 8.88 -5.13 7.23
C PRO A 408 8.26 -5.31 5.85
N VAL A 409 8.55 -6.43 5.20
CA VAL A 409 7.63 -6.98 4.20
C VAL A 409 6.41 -7.50 4.94
N LYS A 410 5.22 -6.95 4.62
CA LYS A 410 3.95 -7.30 5.28
C LYS A 410 3.11 -8.26 4.45
N LEU A 411 3.07 -8.05 3.14
CA LEU A 411 2.25 -8.83 2.22
C LEU A 411 3.07 -9.32 1.03
N VAL A 412 2.64 -10.44 0.46
CA VAL A 412 3.21 -11.01 -0.76
C VAL A 412 2.12 -11.40 -1.76
N GLY A 413 2.35 -11.05 -3.02
CA GLY A 413 1.55 -11.51 -4.15
C GLY A 413 2.16 -12.77 -4.74
N LEU A 414 1.39 -13.84 -4.80
CA LEU A 414 1.81 -15.19 -5.20
C LEU A 414 0.98 -15.70 -6.39
N GLY A 415 0.64 -14.81 -7.31
CA GLY A 415 -0.11 -15.12 -8.50
C GLY A 415 -1.07 -14.02 -8.93
N GLU A 416 -1.79 -14.26 -10.03
CA GLU A 416 -2.69 -13.28 -10.67
C GLU A 416 -4.14 -13.39 -10.18
N GLY A 417 -4.52 -14.47 -9.52
CA GLY A 417 -5.86 -14.68 -9.01
C GLY A 417 -6.29 -13.63 -7.96
N PRO A 418 -7.58 -13.39 -7.80
CA PRO A 418 -8.10 -12.37 -6.88
C PRO A 418 -7.76 -12.66 -5.42
N ASP A 419 -7.53 -13.90 -5.07
CA ASP A 419 -7.20 -14.35 -3.72
C ASP A 419 -5.70 -14.61 -3.50
N ASP A 420 -4.86 -14.29 -4.49
CA ASP A 420 -3.41 -14.53 -4.47
C ASP A 420 -2.63 -13.39 -3.79
N LEU A 421 -3.10 -12.95 -2.62
CA LEU A 421 -2.41 -12.05 -1.70
C LEU A 421 -2.35 -12.72 -0.33
N ALA A 422 -1.14 -12.84 0.23
CA ALA A 422 -0.92 -13.48 1.52
C ALA A 422 -0.14 -12.58 2.48
N PRO A 423 -0.27 -12.80 3.81
CA PRO A 423 0.65 -12.22 4.77
C PRO A 423 2.05 -12.79 4.54
N PHE A 424 3.07 -11.96 4.78
CA PHE A 424 4.43 -12.45 4.78
C PHE A 424 4.75 -13.09 6.14
N GLU A 425 5.03 -14.38 6.12
CA GLU A 425 5.48 -15.15 7.28
C GLU A 425 6.92 -15.61 7.10
N PRO A 426 7.87 -15.12 7.93
CA PRO A 426 9.29 -15.45 7.81
C PRO A 426 9.58 -16.96 7.79
N ALA A 427 8.97 -17.70 8.71
CA ALA A 427 9.20 -19.14 8.80
C ALA A 427 8.68 -19.91 7.57
N ALA A 428 7.44 -19.59 7.15
CA ALA A 428 6.85 -20.20 5.97
C ALA A 428 7.60 -19.84 4.67
N PHE A 429 8.11 -18.62 4.60
CA PHE A 429 8.92 -18.16 3.46
C PHE A 429 10.25 -18.92 3.40
N VAL A 430 10.98 -19.02 4.51
CA VAL A 430 12.25 -19.75 4.56
C VAL A 430 12.05 -21.25 4.31
N ASP A 431 10.99 -21.85 4.85
CA ASP A 431 10.66 -23.25 4.57
C ASP A 431 10.42 -23.48 3.08
N ALA A 432 9.74 -22.57 2.41
CA ALA A 432 9.54 -22.65 0.96
C ALA A 432 10.82 -22.37 0.15
N LEU A 433 11.74 -21.55 0.67
CA LEU A 433 13.03 -21.24 0.05
C LEU A 433 13.98 -22.43 0.10
N LEU A 434 13.94 -23.18 1.20
CA LEU A 434 14.78 -24.36 1.43
C LEU A 434 14.22 -25.65 0.82
N GLY A 435 12.96 -25.69 0.46
CA GLY A 435 12.29 -26.77 -0.25
C GLY A 435 11.73 -27.86 0.64
#